data_f010f99b6e4df6f291e486dff2bc5463
#
_entry.id   f010f99b6e4df6f291e486dff2bc5463
#
_cell.length_a   1.000
_cell.length_b   1.000
_cell.length_c   1.000
_cell.angle_alpha   90.00
_cell.angle_beta   90.00
_cell.angle_gamma   90.00
#
_symmetry.space_group_name_H-M   'P 1'
#
loop_
_entity.id
_entity.type
_entity.pdbx_description
1 polymer ?
#
loop_
_entity_poly.entity_id
_entity_poly.type
_entity_poly.pdbx_seq_one_letter_code
_entity_poly.pdbx_strand_id
1 'polypeptide(L)'
;MRFIKEYGTSLRYTQNYQKRLSIIRKVLVQAKELFEGRKVNDRIVSINHHYVRPIVRGKETKSVEFGAKVSNIQIDGISFIEHLSFKAFNEGIWLKDCIRMQQKLMSVRVRRVAADSIYANNANKKFC
;
A
#
# COMPACT_ATOMS: atom_id res chain seq x y z
N MET A 1 31.35 5.45 -4.18
CA MET A 1 31.00 4.92 -5.52
C MET A 1 32.20 4.74 -6.48
N ARG A 2 33.37 5.31 -6.19
CA ARG A 2 34.60 5.16 -7.00
C ARG A 2 35.04 3.69 -7.09
N PHE A 3 35.03 2.95 -5.97
CA PHE A 3 35.39 1.52 -5.89
C PHE A 3 34.55 0.62 -6.84
N ILE A 4 33.27 0.85 -6.99
CA ILE A 4 32.39 0.06 -7.89
C ILE A 4 32.71 0.35 -9.37
N LYS A 5 33.11 1.57 -9.71
CA LYS A 5 33.55 1.91 -11.08
C LYS A 5 34.87 1.25 -11.46
N GLU A 6 35.76 1.12 -10.50
CA GLU A 6 37.14 0.66 -10.75
C GLU A 6 37.27 -0.87 -10.74
N TYR A 7 36.49 -1.55 -9.89
CA TYR A 7 36.55 -3.01 -9.68
C TYR A 7 35.28 -3.77 -9.98
N GLY A 8 34.17 -3.07 -10.27
CA GLY A 8 32.85 -3.65 -10.39
C GLY A 8 32.60 -4.55 -11.61
N THR A 9 33.46 -4.44 -12.63
CA THR A 9 33.36 -5.25 -13.85
C THR A 9 33.91 -6.66 -13.71
N SER A 10 34.75 -6.90 -12.71
CA SER A 10 35.37 -8.21 -12.45
C SER A 10 34.64 -9.08 -11.42
N LEU A 11 33.66 -8.50 -10.68
CA LEU A 11 32.90 -9.20 -9.65
C LEU A 11 31.56 -9.66 -10.16
N ARG A 12 31.32 -10.97 -10.17
CA ARG A 12 29.97 -11.54 -10.41
C ARG A 12 29.10 -11.33 -9.16
N TYR A 13 28.29 -10.28 -9.16
CA TYR A 13 27.34 -10.03 -8.08
C TYR A 13 26.12 -10.95 -8.18
N THR A 14 25.65 -11.44 -7.03
CA THR A 14 24.39 -12.19 -6.95
C THR A 14 23.21 -11.32 -7.43
N GLN A 15 22.14 -11.96 -7.93
CA GLN A 15 20.93 -11.25 -8.35
C GLN A 15 20.36 -10.35 -7.24
N ASN A 16 20.44 -10.79 -5.98
CA ASN A 16 19.99 -10.02 -4.83
C ASN A 16 20.80 -8.74 -4.64
N TYR A 17 22.10 -8.80 -4.83
CA TYR A 17 22.97 -7.62 -4.77
C TYR A 17 22.59 -6.61 -5.87
N GLN A 18 22.42 -7.07 -7.10
CA GLN A 18 22.04 -6.21 -8.22
C GLN A 18 20.67 -5.54 -7.99
N LYS A 19 19.69 -6.29 -7.48
CA LYS A 19 18.38 -5.74 -7.09
C LYS A 19 18.52 -4.64 -6.04
N ARG A 20 19.26 -4.89 -4.96
CA ARG A 20 19.50 -3.88 -3.91
C ARG A 20 20.21 -2.64 -4.45
N LEU A 21 21.22 -2.82 -5.29
CA LEU A 21 21.94 -1.71 -5.91
C LEU A 21 21.01 -0.85 -6.79
N SER A 22 20.12 -1.47 -7.55
CA SER A 22 19.14 -0.75 -8.35
C SER A 22 18.17 0.08 -7.50
N ILE A 23 17.74 -0.45 -6.34
CA ILE A 23 16.89 0.29 -5.38
C ILE A 23 17.64 1.47 -4.79
N ILE A 24 18.89 1.28 -4.36
CA ILE A 24 19.74 2.36 -3.82
C ILE A 24 19.93 3.48 -4.85
N ARG A 25 20.16 3.15 -6.12
CA ARG A 25 20.26 4.15 -7.21
C ARG A 25 18.98 4.95 -7.37
N LYS A 26 17.80 4.29 -7.33
CA LYS A 26 16.49 4.97 -7.38
C LYS A 26 16.31 5.91 -6.18
N VAL A 27 16.61 5.44 -4.98
CA VAL A 27 16.51 6.26 -3.76
C VAL A 27 17.44 7.48 -3.84
N LEU A 28 18.65 7.34 -4.39
CA LEU A 28 19.57 8.46 -4.58
C LEU A 28 19.01 9.51 -5.55
N VAL A 29 18.42 9.07 -6.67
CA VAL A 29 17.76 9.99 -7.63
C VAL A 29 16.61 10.71 -6.96
N GLN A 30 15.74 9.99 -6.26
CA GLN A 30 14.61 10.59 -5.51
C GLN A 30 15.07 11.60 -4.46
N ALA A 31 16.17 11.30 -3.74
CA ALA A 31 16.73 12.23 -2.76
C ALA A 31 17.21 13.53 -3.40
N LYS A 32 17.85 13.47 -4.58
CA LYS A 32 18.25 14.67 -5.33
C LYS A 32 17.06 15.48 -5.78
N GLU A 33 16.03 14.84 -6.35
CA GLU A 33 14.80 15.51 -6.78
C GLU A 33 14.10 16.22 -5.62
N LEU A 34 14.00 15.57 -4.45
CA LEU A 34 13.43 16.17 -3.24
C LEU A 34 14.27 17.35 -2.73
N PHE A 35 15.60 17.24 -2.76
CA PHE A 35 16.49 18.33 -2.37
C PHE A 35 16.35 19.56 -3.28
N GLU A 36 16.08 19.33 -4.57
CA GLU A 36 15.82 20.38 -5.57
C GLU A 36 14.35 20.89 -5.53
N GLY A 37 13.55 20.48 -4.52
CA GLY A 37 12.15 20.89 -4.34
C GLY A 37 11.17 20.23 -5.31
N ARG A 38 11.61 19.23 -6.09
CA ARG A 38 10.72 18.52 -7.02
C ARG A 38 9.86 17.48 -6.29
N LYS A 39 8.64 17.30 -6.75
CA LYS A 39 7.73 16.27 -6.25
C LYS A 39 8.12 14.90 -6.81
N VAL A 40 8.34 13.93 -5.94
CA VAL A 40 8.63 12.54 -6.30
C VAL A 40 7.38 11.70 -6.11
N ASN A 41 6.86 11.15 -7.21
CA ASN A 41 5.77 10.19 -7.17
C ASN A 41 6.30 8.77 -6.86
N ASP A 42 5.46 7.93 -6.24
CA ASP A 42 5.78 6.53 -5.91
C ASP A 42 7.09 6.35 -5.12
N ARG A 43 7.33 7.27 -4.18
CA ARG A 43 8.57 7.38 -3.41
C ARG A 43 8.89 6.10 -2.63
N ILE A 44 10.10 5.58 -2.81
CA ILE A 44 10.65 4.47 -2.01
C ILE A 44 11.13 5.05 -0.68
N VAL A 45 10.62 4.53 0.42
CA VAL A 45 10.94 4.98 1.79
C VAL A 45 11.77 3.99 2.58
N SER A 46 11.95 2.77 2.07
CA SER A 46 12.77 1.72 2.69
C SER A 46 13.51 0.92 1.63
N ILE A 47 14.81 0.72 1.82
CA ILE A 47 15.64 -0.10 0.93
C ILE A 47 15.29 -1.58 1.05
N ASN A 48 15.01 -2.05 2.26
CA ASN A 48 14.66 -3.46 2.50
C ASN A 48 13.20 -3.76 2.11
N HIS A 49 12.29 -2.83 2.40
CA HIS A 49 10.86 -2.94 2.09
C HIS A 49 10.50 -1.95 0.97
N HIS A 50 11.16 -2.09 -0.17
CA HIS A 50 11.04 -1.18 -1.32
C HIS A 50 9.64 -1.13 -1.95
N TYR A 51 8.74 -2.03 -1.59
CA TYR A 51 7.33 -2.05 -1.97
C TYR A 51 6.45 -1.14 -1.08
N VAL A 52 6.93 -0.74 0.10
CA VAL A 52 6.21 0.17 1.00
C VAL A 52 6.21 1.58 0.40
N ARG A 53 5.03 2.21 0.42
CA ARG A 53 4.82 3.57 -0.08
C ARG A 53 4.27 4.46 1.02
N PRO A 54 4.52 5.79 0.95
CA PRO A 54 3.85 6.74 1.82
C PRO A 54 2.35 6.78 1.47
N ILE A 55 1.51 6.60 2.49
CA ILE A 55 0.06 6.72 2.38
C ILE A 55 -0.34 8.05 3.01
N VAL A 56 -0.81 8.98 2.18
CA VAL A 56 -1.30 10.28 2.65
C VAL A 56 -2.67 10.08 3.29
N ARG A 57 -2.82 10.51 4.54
CA ARG A 57 -4.09 10.53 5.26
C ARG A 57 -4.43 11.97 5.65
N GLY A 58 -5.68 12.36 5.46
CA GLY A 58 -6.17 13.69 5.82
C GLY A 58 -6.37 13.92 7.33
N LYS A 59 -5.49 13.35 8.18
CA LYS A 59 -5.55 13.53 9.63
C LYS A 59 -4.61 14.66 10.06
N GLU A 60 -5.07 15.49 11.00
CA GLU A 60 -4.33 16.65 11.51
C GLU A 60 -2.98 16.29 12.16
N THR A 61 -2.89 15.14 12.83
CA THR A 61 -1.70 14.75 13.60
C THR A 61 -0.63 14.01 12.83
N LYS A 62 -1.02 13.26 11.77
CA LYS A 62 -0.07 12.54 10.91
C LYS A 62 -0.55 12.58 9.46
N SER A 63 0.11 13.38 8.65
CA SER A 63 -0.21 13.52 7.22
C SER A 63 0.20 12.31 6.38
N VAL A 64 1.17 11.51 6.84
CA VAL A 64 1.72 10.38 6.10
C VAL A 64 1.90 9.19 7.03
N GLU A 65 1.43 8.03 6.59
CA GLU A 65 1.65 6.74 7.24
C GLU A 65 2.41 5.80 6.29
N PHE A 66 3.10 4.81 6.86
CA PHE A 66 3.87 3.81 6.12
C PHE A 66 3.39 2.41 6.52
N GLY A 67 3.27 1.52 5.57
CA GLY A 67 2.85 0.15 5.84
C GLY A 67 1.81 -0.35 4.86
N ALA A 68 1.15 -1.45 5.21
CA ALA A 68 0.03 -1.97 4.46
C ALA A 68 -1.27 -1.26 4.86
N LYS A 69 -2.08 -0.91 3.88
CA LYS A 69 -3.48 -0.55 4.07
C LYS A 69 -4.32 -1.82 3.98
N VAL A 70 -5.17 -2.04 4.97
CA VAL A 70 -5.97 -3.26 5.09
C VAL A 70 -7.44 -2.88 5.14
N SER A 71 -8.25 -3.50 4.29
CA SER A 71 -9.70 -3.53 4.41
C SER A 71 -10.09 -4.75 5.25
N ASN A 72 -10.77 -4.50 6.35
CA ASN A 72 -11.14 -5.50 7.34
C ASN A 72 -12.65 -5.62 7.47
N ILE A 73 -13.15 -6.85 7.50
CA ILE A 73 -14.55 -7.18 7.75
C ILE A 73 -14.62 -7.90 9.08
N GLN A 74 -15.58 -7.54 9.92
CA GLN A 74 -15.85 -8.22 11.17
C GLN A 74 -17.25 -8.84 11.17
N ILE A 75 -17.32 -10.12 11.56
CA ILE A 75 -18.55 -10.90 11.63
C ILE A 75 -18.53 -11.66 12.96
N ASP A 76 -19.49 -11.42 13.82
CA ASP A 76 -19.61 -12.09 15.13
C ASP A 76 -18.30 -12.13 15.92
N GLY A 77 -17.54 -11.03 15.91
CA GLY A 77 -16.26 -10.89 16.60
C GLY A 77 -15.04 -11.47 15.85
N ILE A 78 -15.23 -12.13 14.72
CA ILE A 78 -14.15 -12.66 13.89
C ILE A 78 -13.81 -11.65 12.79
N SER A 79 -12.52 -11.33 12.66
CA SER A 79 -12.03 -10.40 11.64
C SER A 79 -11.45 -11.14 10.44
N PHE A 80 -11.83 -10.69 9.25
CA PHE A 80 -11.33 -11.18 7.96
C PHE A 80 -10.69 -10.05 7.18
N ILE A 81 -9.51 -10.31 6.59
CA ILE A 81 -8.87 -9.38 5.66
C ILE A 81 -9.48 -9.61 4.28
N GLU A 82 -10.18 -8.59 3.76
CA GLU A 82 -10.75 -8.61 2.42
C GLU A 82 -9.72 -8.14 1.39
N HIS A 83 -9.02 -7.03 1.69
CA HIS A 83 -8.03 -6.47 0.80
C HIS A 83 -6.83 -5.96 1.57
N LEU A 84 -5.63 -6.19 1.01
CA LEU A 84 -4.37 -5.70 1.56
C LEU A 84 -3.53 -5.09 0.43
N SER A 85 -3.05 -3.87 0.62
CA SER A 85 -2.18 -3.20 -0.34
C SER A 85 -1.15 -2.32 0.36
N PHE A 86 0.05 -2.25 -0.20
CA PHE A 86 1.07 -1.27 0.20
C PHE A 86 0.94 0.07 -0.54
N LYS A 87 -0.06 0.19 -1.41
CA LYS A 87 -0.46 1.44 -2.08
C LYS A 87 -1.77 1.94 -1.49
N ALA A 88 -1.97 3.25 -1.54
CA ALA A 88 -3.25 3.84 -1.18
C ALA A 88 -4.38 3.31 -2.09
N PHE A 89 -5.52 2.98 -1.51
CA PHE A 89 -6.73 2.61 -2.24
C PHE A 89 -7.97 3.21 -1.56
N ASN A 90 -9.05 3.35 -2.31
CA ASN A 90 -10.32 3.80 -1.78
C ASN A 90 -11.12 2.60 -1.27
N GLU A 91 -11.31 2.51 0.04
CA GLU A 91 -12.07 1.43 0.68
C GLU A 91 -13.55 1.45 0.28
N GLY A 92 -14.11 2.63 0.06
CA GLY A 92 -15.53 2.80 -0.22
C GLY A 92 -16.04 2.04 -1.46
N ILE A 93 -15.17 1.64 -2.38
CA ILE A 93 -15.58 0.88 -3.57
C ILE A 93 -15.73 -0.63 -3.31
N TRP A 94 -15.19 -1.15 -2.21
CA TRP A 94 -15.10 -2.59 -1.93
C TRP A 94 -16.31 -3.17 -1.17
N LEU A 95 -17.28 -2.36 -0.75
CA LEU A 95 -18.40 -2.82 0.08
C LEU A 95 -19.16 -4.03 -0.51
N LYS A 96 -19.42 -4.01 -1.81
CA LYS A 96 -20.12 -5.12 -2.49
C LYS A 96 -19.34 -6.42 -2.43
N ASP A 97 -18.04 -6.34 -2.65
CA ASP A 97 -17.17 -7.50 -2.66
C ASP A 97 -16.97 -8.03 -1.25
N CYS A 98 -16.89 -7.14 -0.26
CA CYS A 98 -16.92 -7.49 1.17
C CYS A 98 -18.17 -8.29 1.53
N ILE A 99 -19.36 -7.81 1.16
CA ILE A 99 -20.63 -8.48 1.47
C ILE A 99 -20.71 -9.84 0.74
N ARG A 100 -20.32 -9.90 -0.53
CA ARG A 100 -20.31 -11.15 -1.31
C ARG A 100 -19.35 -12.19 -0.72
N MET A 101 -18.15 -11.74 -0.34
CA MET A 101 -17.16 -12.61 0.32
C MET A 101 -17.72 -13.18 1.62
N GLN A 102 -18.33 -12.34 2.45
CA GLN A 102 -18.96 -12.76 3.69
C GLN A 102 -20.07 -13.80 3.46
N GLN A 103 -21.00 -13.53 2.54
CA GLN A 103 -22.08 -14.45 2.20
C GLN A 103 -21.56 -15.81 1.73
N LYS A 104 -20.46 -15.79 0.95
CA LYS A 104 -19.80 -17.01 0.49
C LYS A 104 -19.12 -17.79 1.63
N LEU A 105 -18.41 -17.09 2.53
CA LEU A 105 -17.69 -17.72 3.64
C LEU A 105 -18.63 -18.32 4.68
N MET A 106 -19.69 -17.60 5.01
CA MET A 106 -20.61 -17.99 6.09
C MET A 106 -21.85 -18.74 5.61
N SER A 107 -22.05 -18.84 4.29
CA SER A 107 -23.24 -19.44 3.69
C SER A 107 -24.57 -18.83 4.21
N VAL A 108 -24.55 -17.56 4.62
CA VAL A 108 -25.71 -16.83 5.15
C VAL A 108 -25.90 -15.50 4.44
N ARG A 109 -27.15 -15.07 4.35
CA ARG A 109 -27.47 -13.75 3.77
C ARG A 109 -27.22 -12.64 4.79
N VAL A 110 -26.47 -11.62 4.38
CA VAL A 110 -26.27 -10.40 5.18
C VAL A 110 -27.57 -9.62 5.28
N ARG A 111 -28.00 -9.30 6.51
CA ARG A 111 -29.22 -8.52 6.79
C ARG A 111 -28.93 -7.08 7.19
N ARG A 112 -27.80 -6.83 7.83
CA ARG A 112 -27.38 -5.51 8.32
C ARG A 112 -25.89 -5.34 8.14
N VAL A 113 -25.47 -4.15 7.75
CA VAL A 113 -24.06 -3.76 7.60
C VAL A 113 -23.84 -2.47 8.37
N ALA A 114 -22.85 -2.47 9.24
CA ALA A 114 -22.30 -1.26 9.84
C ALA A 114 -20.96 -0.97 9.17
N ALA A 115 -20.77 0.24 8.67
CA ALA A 115 -19.56 0.64 7.97
C ALA A 115 -19.23 2.12 8.25
N ASP A 116 -17.96 2.49 8.09
CA ASP A 116 -17.51 3.87 8.20
C ASP A 116 -18.13 4.75 7.09
N SER A 117 -18.18 6.05 7.33
CA SER A 117 -18.76 7.06 6.42
C SER A 117 -18.16 7.02 5.01
N ILE A 118 -16.92 6.58 4.83
CA ILE A 118 -16.28 6.40 3.51
C ILE A 118 -17.06 5.44 2.59
N TYR A 119 -17.82 4.52 3.19
CA TYR A 119 -18.67 3.56 2.45
C TYR A 119 -20.04 4.13 2.08
N ALA A 120 -20.44 5.29 2.60
CA ALA A 120 -21.73 5.92 2.35
C ALA A 120 -21.82 6.65 1.00
N ASN A 121 -21.18 6.13 -0.04
CA ASN A 121 -21.26 6.66 -1.40
C ASN A 121 -22.53 6.24 -2.13
N ASN A 122 -22.88 6.94 -3.21
CA ASN A 122 -24.11 6.70 -3.97
C ASN A 122 -24.22 5.28 -4.56
N ALA A 123 -23.10 4.68 -4.96
CA ALA A 123 -23.08 3.34 -5.52
C ALA A 123 -23.42 2.28 -4.46
N ASN A 124 -22.91 2.45 -3.25
CA ASN A 124 -23.19 1.56 -2.13
C ASN A 124 -24.62 1.73 -1.61
N LYS A 125 -25.11 2.97 -1.51
CA LYS A 125 -26.51 3.25 -1.12
C LYS A 125 -27.54 2.65 -2.07
N LYS A 126 -27.21 2.56 -3.37
CA LYS A 126 -28.09 1.89 -4.35
C LYS A 126 -28.03 0.36 -4.29
N PHE A 127 -26.95 -0.18 -3.72
CA PHE A 127 -26.75 -1.62 -3.60
C PHE A 127 -27.42 -2.17 -2.33
N CYS A 128 -27.41 -1.44 -1.22
CA CYS A 128 -28.07 -1.78 0.05
C CYS A 128 -29.56 -1.47 0.02
#